data_1f815168c41b9a0fceed2b6076fa7363
#
_entry.id   1f815168c41b9a0fceed2b6076fa7363
#
_cell.length_a   1.000
_cell.length_b   1.000
_cell.length_c   1.000
_cell.angle_alpha   90.00
_cell.angle_beta   90.00
_cell.angle_gamma   90.00
#
_symmetry.space_group_name_H-M   'P 1'
#
loop_
_entity.id
_entity.type
_entity.pdbx_description
1 polymer ?
#
loop_
_entity_poly.entity_id
_entity_poly.type
_entity_poly.pdbx_seq_one_letter_code
_entity_poly.pdbx_strand_id
1 'polypeptide(L)' 'MTECENRELIRSMAMGMPFEEISRVYEMSMEDITAFYAENRDDINEEIQFQKMKWGE' A
#
# COMPACT_ATOMS: atom_id res chain seq x y z
N MET A 1 13.24 -6.06 -2.48
CA MET A 1 12.50 -5.14 -1.61
C MET A 1 12.60 -5.59 -0.17
N THR A 2 12.90 -4.68 0.74
CA THR A 2 13.04 -5.02 2.14
C THR A 2 11.69 -5.02 2.84
N GLU A 3 11.68 -5.55 4.06
CA GLU A 3 10.45 -5.55 4.85
C GLU A 3 9.94 -4.13 5.11
N CYS A 4 10.86 -3.21 5.33
CA CYS A 4 10.47 -1.81 5.57
C CYS A 4 9.80 -1.23 4.34
N GLU A 5 10.35 -1.50 3.17
CA GLU A 5 9.76 -1.00 1.93
C GLU A 5 8.39 -1.61 1.68
N ASN A 6 8.24 -2.90 1.98
CA ASN A 6 6.95 -3.55 1.84
C ASN A 6 5.90 -2.89 2.73
N ARG A 7 6.28 -2.63 3.97
CA ARG A 7 5.35 -2.02 4.91
C ARG A 7 4.97 -0.62 4.48
N GLU A 8 5.95 0.14 4.00
CA GLU A 8 5.67 1.50 3.52
C GLU A 8 4.74 1.48 2.32
N LEU A 9 4.94 0.52 1.43
CA LEU A 9 4.10 0.39 0.25
C LEU A 9 2.67 0.04 0.64
N ILE A 10 2.52 -0.88 1.58
CA ILE A 10 1.19 -1.25 2.07
C ILE A 10 0.51 -0.04 2.69
N ARG A 11 1.25 0.73 3.46
CA ARG A 11 0.70 1.92 4.10
C ARG A 11 0.27 2.95 3.06
N SER A 12 1.09 3.15 2.05
CA SER A 12 0.75 4.11 0.99
C SER A 12 -0.52 3.69 0.27
N MET A 13 -0.66 2.40 -0.02
CA MET A 13 -1.85 1.91 -0.67
C MET A 13 -3.08 2.07 0.22
N ALA A 14 -2.92 1.84 1.53
CA ALA A 14 -4.02 2.00 2.47
C ALA A 14 -4.45 3.45 2.58
N MET A 15 -3.53 4.37 2.40
CA MET A 15 -3.84 5.79 2.44
C MET A 15 -4.53 6.28 1.18
N GLY A 16 -4.61 5.44 0.16
CA GLY A 16 -5.29 5.80 -1.07
C GLY A 16 -4.40 6.45 -2.11
N MET A 17 -3.09 6.29 -1.98
CA MET A 17 -2.18 6.85 -2.97
C MET A 17 -2.44 6.21 -4.33
N PRO A 18 -2.55 7.01 -5.41
CA PRO A 18 -2.77 6.45 -6.74
C PRO A 18 -1.62 5.55 -7.17
N PHE A 19 -1.95 4.51 -7.93
CA PHE A 19 -0.93 3.60 -8.43
C PHE A 19 0.11 4.32 -9.27
N GLU A 20 -0.32 5.33 -10.03
CA GLU A 20 0.61 6.10 -10.84
C GLU A 20 1.68 6.76 -9.99
N GLU A 21 1.27 7.30 -8.87
CA GLU A 21 2.22 7.95 -7.97
C GLU A 21 3.12 6.93 -7.31
N ILE A 22 2.56 5.80 -6.90
CA ILE A 22 3.35 4.72 -6.31
C ILE A 22 4.40 4.25 -7.31
N SER A 23 4.00 4.12 -8.57
CA SER A 23 4.92 3.70 -9.61
C SER A 23 6.11 4.63 -9.71
N ARG A 24 5.86 5.92 -9.58
CA ARG A 24 6.93 6.93 -9.67
C ARG A 24 7.81 6.93 -8.43
N VAL A 25 7.19 6.89 -7.28
CA VAL A 25 7.92 7.02 -6.01
C VAL A 25 8.76 5.78 -5.74
N TYR A 26 8.19 4.61 -5.99
CA TYR A 26 8.87 3.35 -5.69
C TYR A 26 9.54 2.73 -6.90
N GLU A 27 9.44 3.38 -8.05
CA GLU A 27 10.07 2.91 -9.29
C GLU A 27 9.62 1.49 -9.63
N MET A 28 8.32 1.27 -9.55
CA MET A 28 7.71 -0.02 -9.86
C MET A 28 6.84 0.10 -11.10
N SER A 29 6.73 -0.99 -11.85
CA SER A 29 5.81 -1.01 -12.97
C SER A 29 4.38 -1.15 -12.45
N MET A 30 3.42 -0.74 -13.27
CA MET A 30 2.01 -0.86 -12.90
C MET A 30 1.65 -2.33 -12.68
N GLU A 31 2.27 -3.20 -13.46
CA GLU A 31 2.04 -4.63 -13.33
C GLU A 31 2.50 -5.13 -11.96
N ASP A 32 3.67 -4.69 -11.55
CA ASP A 32 4.21 -5.08 -10.26
C ASP A 32 3.35 -4.55 -9.12
N ILE A 33 2.87 -3.32 -9.25
CA ILE A 33 2.04 -2.72 -8.23
C ILE A 33 0.73 -3.49 -8.10
N THR A 34 0.12 -3.83 -9.21
CA THR A 34 -1.13 -4.58 -9.20
C THR A 34 -0.94 -5.95 -8.56
N ALA A 35 0.16 -6.62 -8.89
CA ALA A 35 0.45 -7.93 -8.31
C ALA A 35 0.69 -7.81 -6.81
N PHE A 36 1.42 -6.80 -6.41
CA PHE A 36 1.69 -6.58 -4.98
C PHE A 36 0.38 -6.32 -4.23
N TYR A 37 -0.48 -5.49 -4.80
CA TYR A 37 -1.77 -5.18 -4.18
C TYR A 37 -2.59 -6.46 -3.98
N ALA A 38 -2.64 -7.29 -5.00
CA ALA A 38 -3.43 -8.52 -4.92
C ALA A 38 -2.86 -9.47 -3.87
N GLU A 39 -1.53 -9.56 -3.79
CA GLU A 39 -0.90 -10.48 -2.86
C GLU A 39 -1.01 -10.02 -1.41
N ASN A 40 -1.04 -8.72 -1.20
CA ASN A 40 -1.04 -8.16 0.15
C ASN A 40 -2.36 -7.48 0.49
N ARG A 41 -3.41 -7.89 -0.16
CA ARG A 41 -4.71 -7.24 0.01
C ARG A 41 -5.18 -7.30 1.46
N ASP A 42 -4.99 -8.43 2.11
CA ASP A 42 -5.42 -8.58 3.50
C ASP A 42 -4.67 -7.62 4.40
N ASP A 43 -3.36 -7.51 4.19
CA ASP A 43 -2.55 -6.60 4.98
C ASP A 43 -2.97 -5.16 4.74
N ILE A 44 -3.27 -4.83 3.49
CA ILE A 44 -3.72 -3.49 3.15
C ILE A 44 -5.05 -3.18 3.83
N ASN A 45 -5.96 -4.13 3.81
CA ASN A 45 -7.25 -3.93 4.46
C ASN A 45 -7.09 -3.75 5.97
N GLU A 46 -6.19 -4.51 6.57
CA GLU A 46 -5.91 -4.35 8.00
C GLU A 46 -5.38 -2.95 8.30
N GLU A 47 -4.50 -2.48 7.44
CA GLU A 47 -3.94 -1.14 7.63
C GLU A 47 -5.02 -0.08 7.51
N ILE A 48 -5.93 -0.25 6.55
CA ILE A 48 -7.05 0.68 6.39
C ILE A 48 -7.89 0.71 7.66
N GLN A 49 -8.19 -0.46 8.20
CA GLN A 49 -8.98 -0.54 9.43
C GLN A 49 -8.26 0.13 10.59
N PHE A 50 -6.97 -0.11 10.69
CA PHE A 50 -6.16 0.48 11.75
C PHE A 50 -6.19 2.01 11.65
N GLN A 51 -6.06 2.54 10.45
CA GLN A 51 -6.07 3.98 10.25
C GLN A 51 -7.42 4.57 10.60
N LYS A 52 -8.49 3.86 10.24
CA LYS A 52 -9.83 4.32 10.58
C LYS A 52 -10.04 4.39 12.08
N MET A 53 -9.57 3.37 12.77
CA MET A 53 -9.72 3.34 14.23
C MET A 53 -8.93 4.47 14.88
N LYS A 54 -7.80 4.79 14.30
CA LYS A 54 -6.93 5.83 14.85
C LYS A 54 -7.49 7.22 14.62
N TRP A 55 -8.08 7.43 13.47
CA TRP A 55 -8.54 8.76 13.07
C TRP A 55 -10.03 8.96 13.33
N GLY A 56 -10.77 7.87 13.37
CA GLY A 56 -12.16 8.00 13.40
C GLY A 56 -12.74 8.17 14.73
N GLU A 57 -13.10 8.51 14.99
CA GLU A 57 -13.71 8.58 16.00
C GLU A 57 -14.76 8.72 16.10
#